data_98b43b0ecc86f8ded500f06276467a92
#
_entry.id   98b43b0ecc86f8ded500f06276467a92
#
_cell.length_a   1.000
_cell.length_b   1.000
_cell.length_c   1.000
_cell.angle_alpha   90.00
_cell.angle_beta   90.00
_cell.angle_gamma   90.00
#
_symmetry.space_group_name_H-M   'P 1'
#
loop_
_entity.id
_entity.type
_entity.pdbx_description
1 polymer ?
#
loop_
_entity_poly.entity_id
_entity_poly.type
_entity_poly.pdbx_seq_one_letter_code
_entity_poly.pdbx_strand_id
1 'polypeptide(L)'
;MARILSVDYVKKRTGIAVTDPLQIICNGLVTVSSSTLVDFLLDYTKREEVELIVVGEPKQTNGQPSENLERVRQFVARWKKACPTIPVVYYDERFTSVLAHRAMIDGGLKKKARQDKALVDEISATIILQSYLESKRK
;
A
#
# COMPACT_ATOMS: atom_id res chain seq x y z
N MET A 1 -20.23 -0.64 -6.91
CA MET A 1 -19.36 -0.35 -5.76
C MET A 1 -17.92 -0.66 -6.09
N ALA A 2 -17.02 0.18 -5.66
CA ALA A 2 -15.62 0.11 -6.07
C ALA A 2 -14.70 -0.20 -4.89
N ARG A 3 -13.58 -0.86 -5.18
CA ARG A 3 -12.56 -1.19 -4.19
C ARG A 3 -11.66 0.00 -3.92
N ILE A 4 -11.05 0.02 -2.73
CA ILE A 4 -9.92 0.92 -2.43
C ILE A 4 -8.67 0.05 -2.39
N LEU A 5 -7.62 0.52 -3.03
CA LEU A 5 -6.35 -0.21 -3.14
C LEU A 5 -5.26 0.58 -2.42
N SER A 6 -4.36 -0.12 -1.74
CA SER A 6 -3.21 0.52 -1.11
C SER A 6 -1.91 -0.03 -1.67
N VAL A 7 -0.87 0.81 -1.63
CA VAL A 7 0.45 0.51 -2.16
C VAL A 7 1.50 0.88 -1.13
N ASP A 8 2.35 -0.07 -0.78
CA ASP A 8 3.55 0.18 0.02
C ASP A 8 4.75 0.07 -0.91
N TYR A 9 5.16 1.21 -1.47
CA TYR A 9 6.19 1.28 -2.50
C TYR A 9 7.58 1.23 -1.89
N VAL A 10 8.37 0.25 -2.32
CA VAL A 10 9.78 0.13 -1.96
C VAL A 10 10.60 0.05 -3.26
N LYS A 11 11.87 0.35 -3.19
CA LYS A 11 12.73 0.45 -4.38
C LYS A 11 12.64 -0.77 -5.30
N LYS A 12 12.72 -1.98 -4.74
CA LYS A 12 12.76 -3.22 -5.54
C LYS A 12 11.41 -3.89 -5.72
N ARG A 13 10.54 -3.81 -4.71
CA ARG A 13 9.25 -4.49 -4.74
C ARG A 13 8.22 -3.65 -4.01
N THR A 14 6.97 -3.87 -4.35
CA THR A 14 5.85 -3.11 -3.80
C THR A 14 4.78 -4.08 -3.31
N GLY A 15 4.37 -3.92 -2.06
CA GLY A 15 3.24 -4.64 -1.50
C GLY A 15 1.93 -3.95 -1.87
N ILE A 16 0.91 -4.73 -2.17
CA ILE A 16 -0.39 -4.23 -2.59
C ILE A 16 -1.47 -4.90 -1.76
N ALA A 17 -2.41 -4.11 -1.26
CA ALA A 17 -3.60 -4.59 -0.58
C ALA A 17 -4.84 -3.96 -1.20
N VAL A 18 -5.99 -4.59 -1.00
CA VAL A 18 -7.23 -4.14 -1.61
C VAL A 18 -8.40 -4.45 -0.68
N THR A 19 -9.44 -3.62 -0.73
CA THR A 19 -10.70 -3.90 -0.04
C THR A 19 -11.62 -4.76 -0.91
N ASP A 20 -12.64 -5.33 -0.28
CA ASP A 20 -13.80 -5.83 -0.99
C ASP A 20 -14.58 -4.65 -1.62
N PRO A 21 -15.53 -4.93 -2.54
CA PRO A 21 -16.31 -3.85 -3.16
C PRO A 21 -17.12 -3.01 -2.16
N LEU A 22 -17.45 -3.55 -0.98
CA LEU A 22 -18.16 -2.83 0.07
C LEU A 22 -17.23 -2.00 0.97
N GLN A 23 -15.91 -2.11 0.77
CA GLN A 23 -14.89 -1.38 1.53
C GLN A 23 -14.93 -1.68 3.02
N ILE A 24 -15.18 -2.93 3.37
CA ILE A 24 -15.28 -3.39 4.76
C ILE A 24 -14.02 -4.15 5.19
N ILE A 25 -13.54 -5.06 4.36
CA ILE A 25 -12.42 -5.96 4.67
C ILE A 25 -11.21 -5.60 3.83
N CYS A 26 -10.04 -5.53 4.47
CA CYS A 26 -8.78 -5.30 3.79
C CYS A 26 -7.99 -6.60 3.71
N ASN A 27 -7.51 -6.94 2.51
CA ASN A 27 -6.73 -8.13 2.27
C ASN A 27 -5.44 -7.79 1.52
N GLY A 28 -4.34 -8.45 1.90
CA GLY A 28 -3.15 -8.43 1.08
C GLY A 28 -3.43 -9.07 -0.27
N LEU A 29 -3.03 -8.42 -1.34
CA LEU A 29 -3.29 -8.91 -2.70
C LEU A 29 -2.07 -9.63 -3.27
N VAL A 30 -0.95 -8.90 -3.39
CA VAL A 30 0.26 -9.43 -4.01
C VAL A 30 1.43 -8.48 -3.75
N THR A 31 2.64 -8.99 -3.89
CA THR A 31 3.85 -8.16 -3.96
C THR A 31 4.41 -8.29 -5.37
N VAL A 32 4.65 -7.16 -6.01
CA VAL A 32 5.17 -7.13 -7.38
C VAL A 32 6.48 -6.35 -7.43
N SER A 33 7.24 -6.54 -8.52
CA SER A 33 8.41 -5.70 -8.77
C SER A 33 7.97 -4.26 -8.97
N SER A 34 8.66 -3.32 -8.31
CA SER A 34 8.30 -1.90 -8.43
C SER A 34 8.43 -1.39 -9.85
N SER A 35 9.31 -1.99 -10.66
CA SER A 35 9.46 -1.62 -12.07
C SER A 35 8.24 -1.97 -12.93
N THR A 36 7.41 -2.93 -12.50
CA THR A 36 6.21 -3.35 -13.22
C THR A 36 4.92 -2.90 -12.55
N LEU A 37 5.02 -2.08 -11.50
CA LEU A 37 3.87 -1.71 -10.68
C LEU A 37 2.78 -0.99 -11.47
N VAL A 38 3.13 0.00 -12.28
CA VAL A 38 2.15 0.76 -13.07
C VAL A 38 1.41 -0.17 -14.03
N ASP A 39 2.13 -1.06 -14.71
CA ASP A 39 1.51 -2.02 -15.63
C ASP A 39 0.56 -2.97 -14.90
N PHE A 40 0.97 -3.46 -13.72
CA PHE A 40 0.11 -4.30 -12.89
C PHE A 40 -1.17 -3.58 -12.49
N LEU A 41 -1.04 -2.34 -12.04
CA LEU A 41 -2.20 -1.56 -11.59
C LEU A 41 -3.14 -1.22 -12.74
N LEU A 42 -2.60 -0.92 -13.92
CA LEU A 42 -3.43 -0.67 -15.10
C LEU A 42 -4.23 -1.91 -15.48
N ASP A 43 -3.59 -3.07 -15.46
CA ASP A 43 -4.28 -4.34 -15.74
C ASP A 43 -5.34 -4.65 -14.69
N TYR A 44 -4.99 -4.50 -13.42
CA TYR A 44 -5.91 -4.78 -12.31
C TYR A 44 -7.15 -3.88 -12.37
N THR A 45 -6.96 -2.58 -12.62
CA THR A 45 -8.06 -1.62 -12.65
C THR A 45 -8.96 -1.78 -13.87
N LYS A 46 -8.52 -2.51 -14.90
CA LYS A 46 -9.37 -2.89 -16.01
C LYS A 46 -10.29 -4.07 -15.67
N ARG A 47 -9.81 -4.95 -14.78
CA ARG A 47 -10.57 -6.15 -14.38
C ARG A 47 -11.46 -5.90 -13.17
N GLU A 48 -11.02 -5.06 -12.25
CA GLU A 48 -11.73 -4.75 -11.02
C GLU A 48 -11.94 -3.25 -10.90
N GLU A 49 -13.11 -2.85 -10.46
CA GLU A 49 -13.41 -1.43 -10.26
C GLU A 49 -12.72 -0.92 -9.01
N VAL A 50 -11.83 0.06 -9.19
CA VAL A 50 -11.06 0.71 -8.11
C VAL A 50 -11.34 2.20 -8.17
N GLU A 51 -11.78 2.78 -7.04
CA GLU A 51 -12.12 4.21 -6.99
C GLU A 51 -11.02 5.09 -6.39
N LEU A 52 -10.06 4.50 -5.67
CA LEU A 52 -9.05 5.26 -4.96
C LEU A 52 -7.82 4.40 -4.73
N ILE A 53 -6.64 5.01 -4.84
CA ILE A 53 -5.39 4.38 -4.47
C ILE A 53 -4.79 5.15 -3.30
N VAL A 54 -4.51 4.45 -2.20
CA VAL A 54 -3.83 4.98 -1.02
C VAL A 54 -2.36 4.59 -1.10
N VAL A 55 -1.47 5.56 -1.06
CA VAL A 55 -0.03 5.31 -1.12
C VAL A 55 0.59 5.67 0.21
N GLY A 56 1.33 4.74 0.81
CA GLY A 56 2.08 5.02 2.02
C GLY A 56 3.13 6.09 1.76
N GLU A 57 3.11 7.15 2.55
CA GLU A 57 4.10 8.22 2.44
C GLU A 57 5.23 7.97 3.42
N PRO A 58 6.42 7.54 2.94
CA PRO A 58 7.53 7.23 3.83
C PRO A 58 8.16 8.51 4.38
N LYS A 59 8.23 8.60 5.71
CA LYS A 59 8.88 9.70 6.41
C LYS A 59 9.80 9.15 7.49
N GLN A 60 10.86 9.88 7.79
CA GLN A 60 11.71 9.56 8.92
C GLN A 60 10.97 9.88 10.22
N THR A 61 11.42 9.30 11.33
CA THR A 61 10.79 9.49 12.65
C THR A 61 10.72 10.97 13.07
N ASN A 62 11.65 11.80 12.58
CA ASN A 62 11.67 13.23 12.85
C ASN A 62 10.77 14.05 11.90
N GLY A 63 10.00 13.38 11.04
CA GLY A 63 9.11 14.04 10.09
C GLY A 63 9.77 14.49 8.79
N GLN A 64 11.07 14.31 8.66
CA GLN A 64 11.79 14.67 7.43
C GLN A 64 11.49 13.65 6.32
N PRO A 65 11.49 14.07 5.05
CA PRO A 65 11.30 13.14 3.94
C PRO A 65 12.40 12.07 3.91
N SER A 66 12.03 10.84 3.62
CA SER A 66 12.99 9.75 3.41
C SER A 66 13.46 9.74 1.96
N GLU A 67 14.56 9.02 1.69
CA GLU A 67 15.03 8.83 0.32
C GLU A 67 13.98 8.15 -0.56
N ASN A 68 13.19 7.27 0.01
CA ASN A 68 12.16 6.55 -0.73
C ASN A 68 10.98 7.45 -1.13
N LEU A 69 10.79 8.58 -0.47
CA LEU A 69 9.69 9.49 -0.78
C LEU A 69 9.79 10.01 -2.22
N GLU A 70 10.98 10.33 -2.70
CA GLU A 70 11.16 10.77 -4.08
C GLU A 70 10.73 9.69 -5.08
N ARG A 71 11.08 8.44 -4.80
CA ARG A 71 10.65 7.31 -5.65
C ARG A 71 9.15 7.15 -5.65
N VAL A 72 8.52 7.32 -4.49
CA VAL A 72 7.06 7.27 -4.35
C VAL A 72 6.40 8.37 -5.17
N ARG A 73 6.91 9.58 -5.08
CA ARG A 73 6.39 10.71 -5.84
C ARG A 73 6.52 10.49 -7.35
N GLN A 74 7.65 9.93 -7.80
CA GLN A 74 7.84 9.59 -9.21
C GLN A 74 6.84 8.54 -9.68
N PHE A 75 6.59 7.51 -8.86
CA PHE A 75 5.58 6.52 -9.17
C PHE A 75 4.19 7.15 -9.27
N VAL A 76 3.81 7.97 -8.31
CA VAL A 76 2.49 8.63 -8.30
C VAL A 76 2.33 9.51 -9.55
N ALA A 77 3.37 10.24 -9.94
CA ALA A 77 3.34 11.07 -11.15
C ALA A 77 3.11 10.22 -12.39
N ARG A 78 3.80 9.09 -12.51
CA ARG A 78 3.61 8.15 -13.63
C ARG A 78 2.22 7.56 -13.64
N TRP A 79 1.69 7.20 -12.48
CA TRP A 79 0.34 6.66 -12.36
C TRP A 79 -0.72 7.68 -12.78
N LYS A 80 -0.61 8.91 -12.29
CA LYS A 80 -1.57 9.99 -12.66
C LYS A 80 -1.57 10.26 -14.15
N LYS A 81 -0.41 10.15 -14.79
CA LYS A 81 -0.30 10.33 -16.23
C LYS A 81 -0.92 9.16 -16.99
N ALA A 82 -0.74 7.93 -16.49
CA ALA A 82 -1.26 6.72 -17.14
C ALA A 82 -2.75 6.54 -16.89
N CYS A 83 -3.26 6.93 -15.72
CA CYS A 83 -4.66 6.75 -15.34
C CYS A 83 -5.16 7.94 -14.52
N PRO A 84 -5.51 9.06 -15.17
CA PRO A 84 -5.93 10.26 -14.45
C PRO A 84 -7.31 10.17 -13.80
N THR A 85 -8.07 9.10 -14.07
CA THR A 85 -9.43 8.95 -13.56
C THR A 85 -9.50 8.40 -12.14
N ILE A 86 -8.44 7.73 -11.67
CA ILE A 86 -8.40 7.17 -10.31
C ILE A 86 -7.52 8.04 -9.44
N PRO A 87 -8.09 8.72 -8.44
CA PRO A 87 -7.30 9.60 -7.57
C PRO A 87 -6.36 8.83 -6.65
N VAL A 88 -5.32 9.51 -6.21
CA VAL A 88 -4.31 8.97 -5.30
C VAL A 88 -4.26 9.88 -4.07
N VAL A 89 -4.22 9.26 -2.88
CA VAL A 89 -3.99 9.97 -1.63
C VAL A 89 -2.78 9.36 -0.92
N TYR A 90 -2.08 10.18 -0.15
CA TYR A 90 -0.97 9.73 0.68
C TYR A 90 -1.44 9.45 2.10
N TYR A 91 -0.84 8.45 2.72
CA TYR A 91 -1.03 8.16 4.14
C TYR A 91 0.33 8.04 4.83
N ASP A 92 0.52 8.73 5.94
CA ASP A 92 1.81 8.81 6.63
C ASP A 92 2.18 7.47 7.26
N GLU A 93 3.24 6.84 6.78
CA GLU A 93 3.71 5.54 7.25
C GLU A 93 4.30 5.55 8.67
N ARG A 94 4.62 6.72 9.22
CA ARG A 94 5.15 6.80 10.59
C ARG A 94 4.21 6.17 11.61
N PHE A 95 2.91 6.19 11.32
CA PHE A 95 1.90 5.64 12.22
C PHE A 95 1.58 4.19 11.96
N THR A 96 2.10 3.60 10.89
CA THR A 96 1.75 2.23 10.47
C THR A 96 2.87 1.22 10.62
N SER A 97 4.14 1.63 10.55
CA SER A 97 5.26 0.68 10.60
C SER A 97 5.33 -0.09 11.92
N VAL A 98 5.08 0.58 13.04
CA VAL A 98 5.07 -0.06 14.36
C VAL A 98 3.89 -1.03 14.46
N LEU A 99 2.72 -0.62 13.96
CA LEU A 99 1.53 -1.46 13.95
C LEU A 99 1.71 -2.69 13.06
N ALA A 100 2.38 -2.54 11.93
CA ALA A 100 2.67 -3.65 11.03
C ALA A 100 3.54 -4.70 11.73
N HIS A 101 4.58 -4.25 12.42
CA HIS A 101 5.47 -5.15 13.14
C HIS A 101 4.75 -5.89 14.27
N ARG A 102 3.93 -5.18 15.03
CA ARG A 102 3.10 -5.79 16.09
C ARG A 102 2.11 -6.78 15.52
N ALA A 103 1.46 -6.46 14.42
CA ALA A 103 0.48 -7.34 13.79
C ALA A 103 1.13 -8.67 13.37
N MET A 104 2.35 -8.62 12.86
CA MET A 104 3.08 -9.84 12.50
C MET A 104 3.38 -10.72 13.72
N ILE A 105 3.74 -10.10 14.85
CA ILE A 105 4.01 -10.82 16.09
C ILE A 105 2.72 -11.37 16.69
N ASP A 106 1.70 -10.53 16.81
CA ASP A 106 0.41 -10.91 17.41
C ASP A 106 -0.33 -11.93 16.55
N GLY A 107 -0.15 -11.88 15.23
CA GLY A 107 -0.72 -12.85 14.30
C GLY A 107 -0.06 -14.21 14.36
N GLY A 108 0.96 -14.40 15.20
CA GLY A 108 1.63 -15.67 15.37
C GLY A 108 2.53 -16.07 14.23
N LEU A 109 2.98 -15.11 13.42
CA LEU A 109 3.91 -15.42 12.34
C LEU A 109 5.22 -15.95 12.89
N LYS A 110 5.64 -17.11 12.41
CA LYS A 110 6.92 -17.70 12.77
C LYS A 110 8.06 -16.82 12.26
N LYS A 111 9.20 -16.88 12.94
CA LYS A 111 10.38 -16.09 12.57
C LYS A 111 10.72 -16.23 11.08
N LYS A 112 10.62 -17.43 10.53
CA LYS A 112 10.89 -17.68 9.11
C LYS A 112 9.93 -16.92 8.19
N ALA A 113 8.65 -16.89 8.53
CA ALA A 113 7.64 -16.16 7.75
C ALA A 113 7.88 -14.65 7.82
N ARG A 114 8.31 -14.14 8.98
CA ARG A 114 8.63 -12.71 9.14
C ARG A 114 9.85 -12.28 8.33
N GLN A 115 10.69 -13.22 7.93
CA GLN A 115 11.84 -12.95 7.05
C GLN A 115 11.46 -12.95 5.57
N ASP A 116 10.26 -13.41 5.23
CA ASP A 116 9.74 -13.31 3.86
C ASP A 116 9.33 -11.85 3.59
N LYS A 117 10.16 -11.15 2.86
CA LYS A 117 9.98 -9.72 2.60
C LYS A 117 8.74 -9.43 1.77
N ALA A 118 8.35 -10.34 0.85
CA ALA A 118 7.14 -10.16 0.06
C ALA A 118 5.90 -10.20 0.95
N LEU A 119 5.84 -11.12 1.90
CA LEU A 119 4.75 -11.21 2.87
C LEU A 119 4.70 -9.98 3.76
N VAL A 120 5.86 -9.51 4.23
CA VAL A 120 5.95 -8.30 5.06
C VAL A 120 5.41 -7.09 4.30
N ASP A 121 5.75 -6.94 3.02
CA ASP A 121 5.29 -5.83 2.21
C ASP A 121 3.76 -5.85 2.02
N GLU A 122 3.17 -7.05 1.83
CA GLU A 122 1.72 -7.19 1.74
C GLU A 122 1.03 -6.83 3.05
N ILE A 123 1.58 -7.25 4.19
CA ILE A 123 1.04 -6.91 5.50
C ILE A 123 1.12 -5.42 5.74
N SER A 124 2.24 -4.79 5.38
CA SER A 124 2.40 -3.34 5.52
C SER A 124 1.35 -2.59 4.70
N ALA A 125 1.13 -3.00 3.45
CA ALA A 125 0.11 -2.40 2.60
C ALA A 125 -1.29 -2.58 3.19
N THR A 126 -1.58 -3.75 3.76
CA THR A 126 -2.87 -4.03 4.40
C THR A 126 -3.11 -3.10 5.59
N ILE A 127 -2.09 -2.87 6.41
CA ILE A 127 -2.21 -2.01 7.59
C ILE A 127 -2.38 -0.54 7.18
N ILE A 128 -1.68 -0.09 6.14
CA ILE A 128 -1.90 1.25 5.58
C ILE A 128 -3.37 1.40 5.19
N LEU A 129 -3.92 0.42 4.51
CA LEU A 129 -5.30 0.46 4.04
C LEU A 129 -6.29 0.46 5.19
N GLN A 130 -6.10 -0.40 6.18
CA GLN A 130 -6.96 -0.45 7.38
C GLN A 130 -6.92 0.86 8.14
N SER A 131 -5.73 1.43 8.34
CA SER A 131 -5.57 2.69 9.05
C SER A 131 -6.27 3.83 8.32
N TYR A 132 -6.16 3.85 6.99
CA TYR A 132 -6.85 4.85 6.17
C TYR A 132 -8.36 4.74 6.32
N LEU A 133 -8.92 3.52 6.23
CA LEU A 133 -10.36 3.31 6.38
C LEU A 133 -10.85 3.74 7.76
N GLU A 134 -10.13 3.40 8.81
CA GLU A 134 -10.49 3.78 10.17
C GLU A 134 -10.49 5.30 10.33
N SER A 135 -9.52 5.99 9.74
CA SER A 135 -9.45 7.45 9.82
C SER A 135 -10.66 8.12 9.16
N LYS A 136 -11.24 7.49 8.15
CA LYS A 136 -12.42 8.02 7.45
C LYS A 136 -13.73 7.77 8.18
N ARG A 137 -13.77 6.74 9.03
CA ARG A 137 -14.99 6.38 9.77
C ARG A 137 -15.21 7.22 11.03
N LYS A 138 -14.22 8.00 11.42
CA LYS A 138 -14.31 8.86 12.60
C LYS A 138 -15.02 10.17 12.30
#